data_038451c5f4146268cc2d1c3602735e47
#
_entry.id   038451c5f4146268cc2d1c3602735e47
#
_cell.length_a   1.000
_cell.length_b   1.000
_cell.length_c   1.000
_cell.angle_alpha   90.00
_cell.angle_beta   90.00
_cell.angle_gamma   90.00
#
_symmetry.space_group_name_H-M   'P 1'
#
loop_
_entity.id
_entity.type
_entity.pdbx_description
1 polymer ?
#
loop_
_entity_poly.entity_id
_entity_poly.type
_entity_poly.pdbx_seq_one_letter_code
_entity_poly.pdbx_strand_id
1 'polypeptide(L)'
;KKENEQDFRDAIGDRLSDKVEIVYVHQDLNNIPEGFQVPEGRVKPWGTGHAVLSCAEVIDGPFVVINADDYYGTHAFKMAYDFLAQAQEDAVPAQYMMVGYRLENTLTDNGYVSRGVCETDADGYLADINERTHIEKRDGGAAYTEDDGKTWISLPGDTPVSMNMWG
;
A
#
# COMPACT_ATOMS: atom_id res chain seq x y z
N LYS A 1 -6.93 11.98 -10.26
CA LYS A 1 -8.00 12.56 -11.08
C LYS A 1 -7.38 13.18 -12.33
N LYS A 2 -8.13 13.25 -13.45
CA LYS A 2 -7.64 13.79 -14.72
C LYS A 2 -7.13 15.24 -14.62
N GLU A 3 -7.74 16.03 -13.77
CA GLU A 3 -7.37 17.43 -13.51
C GLU A 3 -5.95 17.61 -12.92
N ASN A 4 -5.41 16.58 -12.26
CA ASN A 4 -4.07 16.63 -11.64
C ASN A 4 -2.99 16.00 -12.52
N GLU A 5 -3.32 15.51 -13.71
CA GLU A 5 -2.36 14.80 -14.56
C GLU A 5 -1.20 15.69 -14.99
N GLN A 6 -1.49 16.95 -15.34
CA GLN A 6 -0.44 17.86 -15.80
C GLN A 6 0.58 18.15 -14.69
N ASP A 7 0.11 18.35 -13.46
CA ASP A 7 0.98 18.58 -12.29
C ASP A 7 1.91 17.37 -12.04
N PHE A 8 1.37 16.14 -12.23
CA PHE A 8 2.16 14.93 -12.13
C PHE A 8 3.17 14.78 -13.27
N ARG A 9 2.80 15.12 -14.50
CA ARG A 9 3.71 15.08 -15.64
C ARG A 9 4.88 16.04 -15.42
N ASP A 10 4.60 17.25 -15.00
CA ASP A 10 5.61 18.29 -14.76
C ASP A 10 6.54 17.93 -13.59
N ALA A 11 5.99 17.27 -12.55
CA ALA A 11 6.78 16.93 -11.37
C ALA A 11 7.64 15.67 -11.55
N ILE A 12 7.15 14.64 -12.22
CA ILE A 12 7.75 13.30 -12.24
C ILE A 12 8.01 12.82 -13.67
N GLY A 13 7.08 13.02 -14.60
CA GLY A 13 7.09 12.43 -15.93
C GLY A 13 8.37 12.70 -16.70
N ASP A 14 8.78 13.95 -16.80
CA ASP A 14 9.95 14.36 -17.58
C ASP A 14 11.29 13.86 -17.01
N ARG A 15 11.31 13.45 -15.74
CA ARG A 15 12.54 12.97 -15.09
C ARG A 15 12.77 11.48 -15.28
N LEU A 16 11.74 10.73 -15.57
CA LEU A 16 11.78 9.26 -15.62
C LEU A 16 11.44 8.69 -17.00
N SER A 17 10.89 9.50 -17.91
CA SER A 17 10.40 9.05 -19.21
C SER A 17 11.48 8.44 -20.11
N ASP A 18 12.75 8.78 -19.89
CA ASP A 18 13.91 8.19 -20.58
C ASP A 18 14.39 6.85 -19.98
N LYS A 19 13.85 6.46 -18.82
CA LYS A 19 14.26 5.27 -18.07
C LYS A 19 13.17 4.22 -17.98
N VAL A 20 11.92 4.64 -17.90
CA VAL A 20 10.75 3.78 -17.74
C VAL A 20 9.59 4.29 -18.57
N GLU A 21 8.77 3.38 -19.06
CA GLU A 21 7.48 3.73 -19.66
C GLU A 21 6.51 4.20 -18.56
N ILE A 22 5.86 5.34 -18.80
CA ILE A 22 4.90 5.92 -17.85
C ILE A 22 3.54 6.00 -18.51
N VAL A 23 2.57 5.29 -17.95
CA VAL A 23 1.17 5.31 -18.36
C VAL A 23 0.33 5.96 -17.26
N TYR A 24 -0.45 7.00 -17.63
CA TYR A 24 -1.34 7.68 -16.71
C TYR A 24 -2.75 7.11 -16.81
N VAL A 25 -3.22 6.50 -15.74
CA VAL A 25 -4.55 5.93 -15.64
C VAL A 25 -5.38 6.75 -14.64
N HIS A 26 -6.65 6.97 -14.98
CA HIS A 26 -7.54 7.78 -14.16
C HIS A 26 -8.63 6.92 -13.53
N GLN A 27 -8.79 7.09 -12.23
CA GLN A 27 -9.91 6.52 -11.51
C GLN A 27 -11.18 7.34 -11.81
N ASP A 28 -12.14 6.75 -12.54
CA ASP A 28 -13.45 7.33 -12.85
C ASP A 28 -14.53 6.71 -11.97
N LEU A 29 -15.40 7.54 -11.39
CA LEU A 29 -16.49 7.08 -10.52
C LEU A 29 -17.45 6.11 -11.22
N ASN A 30 -17.62 6.26 -12.54
CA ASN A 30 -18.53 5.45 -13.32
C ASN A 30 -17.88 4.17 -13.88
N ASN A 31 -16.56 4.04 -13.81
CA ASN A 31 -15.86 2.83 -14.23
C ASN A 31 -15.89 1.80 -13.09
N ILE A 32 -17.04 1.17 -12.92
CA ILE A 32 -17.31 0.15 -11.89
C ILE A 32 -17.77 -1.15 -12.54
N PRO A 33 -17.56 -2.30 -11.88
CA PRO A 33 -17.99 -3.60 -12.39
C PRO A 33 -19.49 -3.65 -12.69
N GLU A 34 -19.86 -4.49 -13.65
CA GLU A 34 -21.25 -4.72 -14.01
C GLU A 34 -22.08 -5.15 -12.78
N GLY A 35 -23.31 -4.66 -12.68
CA GLY A 35 -24.22 -4.92 -11.57
C GLY A 35 -24.11 -3.95 -10.40
N PHE A 36 -23.13 -3.04 -10.40
CA PHE A 36 -23.02 -1.98 -9.40
C PHE A 36 -23.49 -0.63 -9.94
N GLN A 37 -23.91 0.25 -9.04
CA GLN A 37 -24.33 1.62 -9.37
C GLN A 37 -23.62 2.62 -8.47
N VAL A 38 -23.29 3.79 -9.03
CA VAL A 38 -22.76 4.89 -8.24
C VAL A 38 -23.87 5.44 -7.35
N PRO A 39 -23.69 5.48 -6.01
CA PRO A 39 -24.68 6.09 -5.12
C PRO A 39 -24.94 7.54 -5.48
N GLU A 40 -26.21 7.96 -5.38
CA GLU A 40 -26.59 9.35 -5.65
C GLU A 40 -25.79 10.33 -4.78
N GLY A 41 -25.29 11.40 -5.40
CA GLY A 41 -24.50 12.43 -4.72
C GLY A 41 -23.05 12.04 -4.36
N ARG A 42 -22.56 10.85 -4.76
CA ARG A 42 -21.17 10.50 -4.54
C ARG A 42 -20.23 11.33 -5.42
N VAL A 43 -19.32 12.06 -4.77
CA VAL A 43 -18.27 12.87 -5.43
C VAL A 43 -16.86 12.39 -5.10
N LYS A 44 -16.71 11.61 -4.00
CA LYS A 44 -15.41 11.06 -3.60
C LYS A 44 -15.04 9.89 -4.48
N PRO A 45 -13.75 9.76 -4.89
CA PRO A 45 -13.25 8.58 -5.56
C PRO A 45 -13.53 7.31 -4.75
N TRP A 46 -13.51 6.17 -5.43
CA TRP A 46 -13.50 4.88 -4.77
C TRP A 46 -12.15 4.65 -4.06
N GLY A 47 -12.07 3.61 -3.24
CA GLY A 47 -10.84 3.26 -2.52
C GLY A 47 -9.68 2.82 -3.42
N THR A 48 -8.56 2.45 -2.79
CA THR A 48 -7.31 2.04 -3.45
C THR A 48 -7.48 0.79 -4.33
N GLY A 49 -8.31 -0.18 -3.93
CA GLY A 49 -8.62 -1.35 -4.76
C GLY A 49 -9.20 -0.98 -6.13
N HIS A 50 -10.07 0.04 -6.19
CA HIS A 50 -10.59 0.54 -7.46
C HIS A 50 -9.51 1.27 -8.29
N ALA A 51 -8.57 1.94 -7.64
CA ALA A 51 -7.44 2.54 -8.36
C ALA A 51 -6.61 1.46 -9.06
N VAL A 52 -6.34 0.34 -8.39
CA VAL A 52 -5.67 -0.83 -8.99
C VAL A 52 -6.51 -1.42 -10.13
N LEU A 53 -7.80 -1.63 -9.90
CA LEU A 53 -8.71 -2.14 -10.95
C LEU A 53 -8.73 -1.26 -12.19
N SER A 54 -8.60 0.06 -12.04
CA SER A 54 -8.55 0.99 -13.17
C SER A 54 -7.34 0.77 -14.08
N CYS A 55 -6.30 0.06 -13.60
CA CYS A 55 -5.11 -0.26 -14.37
C CYS A 55 -5.19 -1.62 -15.11
N ALA A 56 -6.31 -2.34 -15.01
CA ALA A 56 -6.45 -3.70 -15.54
C ALA A 56 -6.17 -3.82 -17.06
N GLU A 57 -6.46 -2.77 -17.83
CA GLU A 57 -6.24 -2.78 -19.28
C GLU A 57 -4.80 -2.43 -19.70
N VAL A 58 -3.96 -1.99 -18.75
CA VAL A 58 -2.58 -1.56 -19.03
C VAL A 58 -1.53 -2.42 -18.31
N ILE A 59 -1.95 -3.32 -17.45
CA ILE A 59 -1.06 -4.27 -16.75
C ILE A 59 -1.29 -5.65 -17.34
N ASP A 60 -0.23 -6.27 -17.83
CA ASP A 60 -0.24 -7.58 -18.50
C ASP A 60 0.69 -8.62 -17.85
N GLY A 61 1.12 -8.39 -16.63
CA GLY A 61 2.03 -9.30 -15.90
C GLY A 61 2.07 -9.04 -14.40
N PRO A 62 2.99 -9.69 -13.68
CA PRO A 62 3.20 -9.44 -12.26
C PRO A 62 3.52 -7.98 -11.98
N PHE A 63 2.93 -7.40 -10.96
CA PHE A 63 3.10 -5.99 -10.63
C PHE A 63 3.15 -5.75 -9.12
N VAL A 64 3.62 -4.59 -8.73
CA VAL A 64 3.60 -4.10 -7.36
C VAL A 64 2.82 -2.78 -7.27
N VAL A 65 2.05 -2.64 -6.22
CA VAL A 65 1.33 -1.41 -5.87
C VAL A 65 2.06 -0.71 -4.75
N ILE A 66 2.28 0.60 -4.89
CA ILE A 66 2.89 1.46 -3.88
C ILE A 66 2.11 2.78 -3.77
N ASN A 67 2.22 3.44 -2.64
CA ASN A 67 1.78 4.83 -2.50
C ASN A 67 2.83 5.77 -3.08
N ALA A 68 2.40 6.85 -3.72
CA ALA A 68 3.32 7.80 -4.38
C ALA A 68 4.07 8.71 -3.39
N ASP A 69 3.60 8.80 -2.17
CA ASP A 69 4.09 9.69 -1.10
C ASP A 69 4.83 8.95 0.03
N ASP A 70 5.02 7.62 -0.09
CA ASP A 70 5.77 6.82 0.87
C ASP A 70 7.21 6.54 0.37
N TYR A 71 8.14 6.44 1.31
CA TYR A 71 9.50 5.98 1.05
C TYR A 71 9.69 4.53 1.50
N TYR A 72 9.89 3.64 0.55
CA TYR A 72 9.96 2.18 0.77
C TYR A 72 11.39 1.65 0.97
N GLY A 73 12.40 2.39 0.55
CA GLY A 73 13.79 1.93 0.52
C GLY A 73 14.09 0.98 -0.64
N THR A 74 15.33 0.97 -1.11
CA THR A 74 15.75 0.18 -2.28
C THR A 74 15.64 -1.32 -2.08
N HIS A 75 15.82 -1.79 -0.84
CA HIS A 75 15.77 -3.22 -0.51
C HIS A 75 14.36 -3.80 -0.70
N ALA A 76 13.32 -3.03 -0.35
CA ALA A 76 11.93 -3.45 -0.54
C ALA A 76 11.59 -3.70 -2.02
N PHE A 77 12.04 -2.81 -2.91
CA PHE A 77 11.85 -3.00 -4.35
C PHE A 77 12.57 -4.24 -4.88
N LYS A 78 13.78 -4.52 -4.37
CA LYS A 78 14.49 -5.74 -4.73
C LYS A 78 13.76 -7.00 -4.27
N MET A 79 13.25 -7.01 -3.04
CA MET A 79 12.47 -8.14 -2.51
C MET A 79 11.21 -8.39 -3.35
N ALA A 80 10.47 -7.31 -3.66
CA ALA A 80 9.28 -7.40 -4.50
C ALA A 80 9.62 -7.94 -5.91
N TYR A 81 10.68 -7.41 -6.52
CA TYR A 81 11.14 -7.90 -7.83
C TYR A 81 11.53 -9.37 -7.80
N ASP A 82 12.33 -9.80 -6.81
CA ASP A 82 12.80 -11.18 -6.70
C ASP A 82 11.64 -12.17 -6.54
N PHE A 83 10.58 -11.78 -5.84
CA PHE A 83 9.36 -12.58 -5.70
C PHE A 83 8.56 -12.62 -7.01
N LEU A 84 8.23 -11.45 -7.56
CA LEU A 84 7.38 -11.32 -8.74
C LEU A 84 8.04 -11.90 -10.00
N ALA A 85 9.36 -11.83 -10.12
CA ALA A 85 10.10 -12.44 -11.24
C ALA A 85 10.00 -13.97 -11.27
N GLN A 86 9.57 -14.59 -10.18
CA GLN A 86 9.35 -16.04 -10.07
C GLN A 86 7.87 -16.42 -10.06
N ALA A 87 6.97 -15.42 -10.05
CA ALA A 87 5.54 -15.65 -10.04
C ALA A 87 5.10 -16.40 -11.32
N GLN A 88 4.18 -17.32 -11.16
CA GLN A 88 3.60 -18.11 -12.24
C GLN A 88 2.17 -17.65 -12.46
N GLU A 89 1.84 -17.31 -13.70
CA GLU A 89 0.52 -16.83 -14.08
C GLU A 89 -0.61 -17.80 -13.72
N ASP A 90 -0.35 -19.11 -13.86
CA ASP A 90 -1.33 -20.17 -13.59
C ASP A 90 -1.20 -20.78 -12.19
N ALA A 91 -0.49 -20.13 -11.26
CA ALA A 91 -0.30 -20.67 -9.92
C ALA A 91 -1.63 -20.84 -9.17
N VAL A 92 -1.82 -22.03 -8.58
CA VAL A 92 -2.99 -22.34 -7.75
C VAL A 92 -2.50 -22.84 -6.39
N PRO A 93 -2.77 -22.10 -5.31
CA PRO A 93 -3.45 -20.80 -5.25
C PRO A 93 -2.66 -19.66 -5.92
N ALA A 94 -3.34 -18.57 -6.30
CA ALA A 94 -2.68 -17.37 -6.81
C ALA A 94 -1.68 -16.85 -5.78
N GLN A 95 -0.55 -16.37 -6.27
CA GLN A 95 0.55 -15.88 -5.42
C GLN A 95 0.46 -14.38 -5.23
N TYR A 96 0.44 -13.94 -3.99
CA TYR A 96 0.48 -12.53 -3.59
C TYR A 96 1.63 -12.31 -2.63
N MET A 97 2.16 -11.10 -2.60
CA MET A 97 3.18 -10.70 -1.65
C MET A 97 2.86 -9.36 -1.00
N MET A 98 3.37 -9.17 0.19
CA MET A 98 3.44 -7.88 0.87
C MET A 98 4.83 -7.70 1.45
N VAL A 99 5.42 -6.52 1.28
CA VAL A 99 6.65 -6.20 2.00
C VAL A 99 6.30 -5.77 3.42
N GLY A 100 6.65 -6.61 4.40
CA GLY A 100 6.51 -6.32 5.82
C GLY A 100 7.70 -5.48 6.32
N TYR A 101 7.41 -4.41 7.05
CA TYR A 101 8.41 -3.56 7.68
C TYR A 101 8.42 -3.79 9.18
N ARG A 102 9.59 -3.67 9.81
CA ARG A 102 9.65 -3.62 11.27
C ARG A 102 9.07 -2.30 11.75
N LEU A 103 8.11 -2.36 12.67
CA LEU A 103 7.39 -1.18 13.18
C LEU A 103 8.34 -0.06 13.60
N GLU A 104 9.41 -0.39 14.34
CA GLU A 104 10.39 0.58 14.85
C GLU A 104 11.03 1.44 13.77
N ASN A 105 11.16 0.92 12.53
CA ASN A 105 11.74 1.63 11.39
C ASN A 105 10.72 2.52 10.65
N THR A 106 9.45 2.49 11.05
CA THR A 106 8.37 3.24 10.41
C THR A 106 7.74 4.29 11.30
N LEU A 107 8.27 4.46 12.51
CA LEU A 107 7.78 5.42 13.49
C LEU A 107 8.37 6.81 13.24
N THR A 108 7.68 7.83 13.72
CA THR A 108 8.14 9.22 13.74
C THR A 108 8.45 9.68 15.17
N ASP A 109 9.34 10.64 15.32
CA ASP A 109 9.59 11.31 16.60
C ASP A 109 8.58 12.44 16.89
N ASN A 110 7.78 12.80 15.88
CA ASN A 110 6.82 13.90 15.97
C ASN A 110 5.41 13.40 15.62
N GLY A 111 4.61 13.13 16.66
CA GLY A 111 3.24 12.67 16.50
C GLY A 111 3.10 11.16 16.35
N TYR A 112 2.10 10.73 15.61
CA TYR A 112 1.72 9.33 15.46
C TYR A 112 1.72 8.89 13.99
N VAL A 113 1.69 7.57 13.77
CA VAL A 113 1.55 6.96 12.45
C VAL A 113 0.36 6.01 12.43
N SER A 114 -0.19 5.76 11.23
CA SER A 114 -1.13 4.67 10.98
C SER A 114 -0.42 3.54 10.27
N ARG A 115 -0.62 2.29 10.71
CA ARG A 115 -0.02 1.10 10.08
C ARG A 115 -0.97 -0.09 10.16
N GLY A 116 -0.97 -0.91 9.11
CA GLY A 116 -1.53 -2.24 9.17
C GLY A 116 -0.61 -3.16 9.97
N VAL A 117 -0.95 -3.45 11.20
CA VAL A 117 -0.21 -4.38 12.07
C VAL A 117 -0.51 -5.79 11.62
N CYS A 118 0.55 -6.53 11.24
CA CYS A 118 0.44 -7.84 10.61
C CYS A 118 0.72 -8.96 11.61
N GLU A 119 -0.02 -10.05 11.48
CA GLU A 119 0.29 -11.33 12.08
C GLU A 119 0.70 -12.30 10.99
N THR A 120 1.78 -13.05 11.22
CA THR A 120 2.26 -14.07 10.30
C THR A 120 2.20 -15.45 10.94
N ASP A 121 1.94 -16.45 10.12
CA ASP A 121 2.05 -17.85 10.55
C ASP A 121 3.51 -18.31 10.66
N ALA A 122 3.73 -19.59 11.02
CA ALA A 122 5.06 -20.16 11.21
C ALA A 122 5.89 -20.26 9.91
N ASP A 123 5.23 -20.22 8.76
CA ASP A 123 5.86 -20.27 7.44
C ASP A 123 6.09 -18.87 6.86
N GLY A 124 5.67 -17.82 7.57
CA GLY A 124 5.85 -16.41 7.20
C GLY A 124 4.74 -15.86 6.30
N TYR A 125 3.64 -16.60 6.12
CA TYR A 125 2.48 -16.05 5.40
C TYR A 125 1.67 -15.11 6.28
N LEU A 126 1.09 -14.10 5.64
CA LEU A 126 0.18 -13.17 6.31
C LEU A 126 -1.08 -13.90 6.76
N ALA A 127 -1.28 -13.98 8.07
CA ALA A 127 -2.46 -14.62 8.69
C ALA A 127 -3.56 -13.59 9.01
N ASP A 128 -3.17 -12.40 9.45
CA ASP A 128 -4.10 -11.30 9.77
C ASP A 128 -3.41 -9.94 9.61
N ILE A 129 -4.22 -8.91 9.39
CA ILE A 129 -3.77 -7.51 9.33
C ILE A 129 -4.80 -6.60 9.98
N ASN A 130 -4.37 -5.83 10.97
CA ASN A 130 -5.21 -4.92 11.71
C ASN A 130 -4.73 -3.47 11.57
N GLU A 131 -5.54 -2.61 10.96
CA GLU A 131 -5.21 -1.19 10.86
C GLU A 131 -5.25 -0.53 12.23
N ARG A 132 -4.11 0.03 12.65
CA ARG A 132 -3.97 0.83 13.86
C ARG A 132 -3.70 2.28 13.46
N THR A 133 -4.67 3.13 13.65
CA THR A 133 -4.65 4.50 13.15
C THR A 133 -3.86 5.47 14.01
N HIS A 134 -3.48 5.05 15.24
CA HIS A 134 -2.74 5.89 16.16
C HIS A 134 -1.67 5.08 16.90
N ILE A 135 -0.46 5.05 16.34
CA ILE A 135 0.72 4.40 16.93
C ILE A 135 1.77 5.46 17.22
N GLU A 136 2.31 5.49 18.42
CA GLU A 136 3.37 6.39 18.85
C GLU A 136 4.58 5.64 19.41
N LYS A 137 5.75 6.30 19.40
CA LYS A 137 6.89 5.91 20.22
C LYS A 137 6.58 6.16 21.68
N ARG A 138 6.70 5.14 22.53
CA ARG A 138 6.46 5.23 23.98
C ARG A 138 7.37 4.28 24.73
N ASP A 139 7.91 4.75 25.87
CA ASP A 139 8.65 3.94 26.84
C ASP A 139 9.74 3.01 26.23
N GLY A 140 10.46 3.51 25.23
CA GLY A 140 11.52 2.76 24.52
C GLY A 140 11.04 1.76 23.49
N GLY A 141 9.73 1.77 23.14
CA GLY A 141 9.12 0.93 22.12
C GLY A 141 8.06 1.68 21.33
N ALA A 142 6.99 0.99 21.00
CA ALA A 142 5.80 1.54 20.37
C ALA A 142 4.55 1.11 21.13
N ALA A 143 3.49 1.91 21.03
CA ALA A 143 2.17 1.56 21.52
C ALA A 143 1.08 2.22 20.67
N TYR A 144 -0.08 1.59 20.60
CA TYR A 144 -1.25 2.16 19.94
C TYR A 144 -2.40 2.39 20.89
N THR A 145 -3.30 3.28 20.50
CA THR A 145 -4.56 3.55 21.19
C THR A 145 -5.73 3.49 20.20
N GLU A 146 -6.90 3.08 20.71
CA GLU A 146 -8.18 3.07 19.99
C GLU A 146 -9.24 3.95 20.65
N ASP A 147 -8.87 4.62 21.77
CA ASP A 147 -9.78 5.39 22.63
C ASP A 147 -9.26 6.79 22.96
N ASP A 148 -8.62 7.43 21.97
CA ASP A 148 -8.04 8.77 22.07
C ASP A 148 -7.02 8.92 23.20
N GLY A 149 -6.20 7.88 23.41
CA GLY A 149 -5.09 7.93 24.35
C GLY A 149 -5.43 7.60 25.79
N LYS A 150 -6.63 7.10 26.09
CA LYS A 150 -7.01 6.69 27.43
C LYS A 150 -6.34 5.37 27.82
N THR A 151 -6.27 4.44 26.88
CA THR A 151 -5.54 3.17 27.02
C THR A 151 -4.51 3.02 25.94
N TRP A 152 -3.38 2.40 26.30
CA TRP A 152 -2.29 2.15 25.38
C TRP A 152 -1.91 0.68 25.41
N ILE A 153 -1.78 0.09 24.23
CA ILE A 153 -1.39 -1.31 24.07
C ILE A 153 -0.01 -1.32 23.42
N SER A 154 0.96 -1.92 24.12
CA SER A 154 2.35 -2.00 23.65
C SER A 154 2.48 -2.91 22.43
N LEU A 155 3.33 -2.50 21.51
CA LEU A 155 3.76 -3.28 20.36
C LEU A 155 5.28 -3.44 20.39
N PRO A 156 5.80 -4.68 20.20
CA PRO A 156 7.22 -4.90 20.00
C PRO A 156 7.76 -4.11 18.79
N GLY A 157 8.99 -3.62 18.86
CA GLY A 157 9.58 -2.83 17.78
C GLY A 157 9.77 -3.63 16.48
N ASP A 158 9.92 -4.95 16.59
CA ASP A 158 10.06 -5.87 15.45
C ASP A 158 8.73 -6.37 14.88
N THR A 159 7.60 -5.92 15.44
CA THR A 159 6.27 -6.23 14.90
C THR A 159 6.20 -5.92 13.40
N PRO A 160 5.80 -6.88 12.55
CA PRO A 160 5.66 -6.63 11.14
C PRO A 160 4.47 -5.71 10.86
N VAL A 161 4.69 -4.70 10.02
CA VAL A 161 3.64 -3.77 9.60
C VAL A 161 3.63 -3.56 8.10
N SER A 162 2.47 -3.32 7.56
CA SER A 162 2.26 -2.90 6.17
C SER A 162 2.46 -1.40 6.02
N MET A 163 3.16 -1.03 4.94
CA MET A 163 3.21 0.34 4.40
C MET A 163 2.55 0.41 3.01
N ASN A 164 1.64 -0.51 2.72
CA ASN A 164 0.91 -0.60 1.45
C ASN A 164 1.80 -0.87 0.22
N MET A 165 2.80 -1.75 0.37
CA MET A 165 3.56 -2.30 -0.74
C MET A 165 3.14 -3.75 -0.98
N TRP A 166 2.31 -3.96 -2.01
CA TRP A 166 1.67 -5.23 -2.33
C TRP A 166 1.96 -5.65 -3.78
N GLY A 167 2.10 -6.94 -4.03
CA GLY A 167 2.28 -7.51 -5.36
C GLY A 167 1.46 -8.77 -5.55
#